data_7de3914d46fbd5a2f83727de8c062864
#
_entry.id   7de3914d46fbd5a2f83727de8c062864
#
_cell.length_a   1.000
_cell.length_b   1.000
_cell.length_c   1.000
_cell.angle_alpha   90.00
_cell.angle_beta   90.00
_cell.angle_gamma   90.00
#
_symmetry.space_group_name_H-M   'P 1'
#
loop_
_entity.id
_entity.type
_entity.pdbx_description
1 polymer ?
#
loop_
_entity_poly.entity_id
_entity_poly.type
_entity_poly.pdbx_seq_one_letter_code
_entity_poly.pdbx_strand_id
1 'polypeptide(L)'
;MSSDETTTELPRPGRNGSAGHVVAEPVGVRAAAPAERYRVAALIPAFDCARTIADVVRGAARSCQHVLVVDDGSSDGTADLARAAGAEVIRHERNRGKGAALRSGLIRLLAQGFTHAFSVDGDGQHLASEMQRMLDVSHAAPGAIVLGARRIAPDQEVAPIKRFGNDFANWWVSLAAGREFRDTQTGFRLYPIAATLDLGVQAERYQFESEVLILAARRGIGIETCEVAVYYPPPDERISHYDPWLDTCRIIVTVVSFLVRLRT
;
A
#
# COMPACT_ATOMS: atom_id res chain seq x y z
N MET A 1 -69.82 1.43 -67.96
CA MET A 1 -68.51 1.32 -68.63
C MET A 1 -67.47 1.67 -67.52
N SER A 2 -66.75 0.68 -67.21
CA SER A 2 -65.89 0.53 -66.09
C SER A 2 -64.52 1.14 -66.38
N SER A 3 -63.90 1.81 -65.39
CA SER A 3 -62.51 2.15 -65.42
C SER A 3 -61.93 1.91 -64.04
N ASP A 4 -61.24 0.81 -63.97
CA ASP A 4 -60.41 0.41 -62.79
C ASP A 4 -59.21 1.34 -62.64
N GLU A 5 -59.07 1.96 -61.50
CA GLU A 5 -57.82 2.61 -61.10
C GLU A 5 -57.17 1.76 -60.03
N THR A 6 -56.13 1.08 -60.39
CA THR A 6 -55.28 0.30 -59.50
C THR A 6 -54.27 1.25 -58.81
N THR A 7 -54.52 1.55 -57.57
CA THR A 7 -53.56 2.35 -56.75
C THR A 7 -52.52 1.40 -56.13
N THR A 8 -51.28 1.57 -56.59
CA THR A 8 -50.15 0.83 -56.08
C THR A 8 -49.68 1.48 -54.77
N GLU A 9 -49.85 0.76 -53.68
CA GLU A 9 -49.42 1.17 -52.34
C GLU A 9 -47.90 0.84 -52.18
N LEU A 10 -47.09 1.87 -51.86
CA LEU A 10 -45.65 1.74 -51.55
C LEU A 10 -45.46 1.22 -50.11
N PRO A 11 -44.55 0.30 -49.83
CA PRO A 11 -44.30 -0.21 -48.50
C PRO A 11 -43.59 0.82 -47.63
N ARG A 12 -44.09 1.02 -46.40
CA ARG A 12 -43.45 1.84 -45.34
C ARG A 12 -42.21 1.17 -44.83
N PRO A 13 -41.11 1.93 -44.52
CA PRO A 13 -39.91 1.38 -43.96
C PRO A 13 -40.12 0.92 -42.51
N GLY A 14 -39.79 -0.33 -42.24
CA GLY A 14 -39.87 -0.95 -40.91
C GLY A 14 -38.87 -0.28 -39.97
N ARG A 15 -39.41 0.15 -38.82
CA ARG A 15 -38.62 0.40 -37.61
C ARG A 15 -38.21 -0.95 -37.02
N ASN A 16 -36.93 -1.26 -36.99
CA ASN A 16 -36.32 -2.11 -35.99
C ASN A 16 -34.82 -2.05 -36.18
N GLY A 17 -34.18 -1.30 -35.31
CA GLY A 17 -32.76 -1.25 -35.10
C GLY A 17 -32.54 -0.94 -33.63
N SER A 18 -32.83 -1.89 -32.76
CA SER A 18 -32.36 -1.85 -31.36
C SER A 18 -30.84 -1.94 -31.39
N ALA A 19 -30.16 -0.81 -31.20
CA ALA A 19 -28.74 -0.78 -30.91
C ALA A 19 -28.55 -1.51 -29.57
N GLY A 20 -28.14 -2.77 -29.63
CA GLY A 20 -27.70 -3.51 -28.47
C GLY A 20 -26.49 -2.81 -27.86
N HIS A 21 -26.69 -2.16 -26.71
CA HIS A 21 -25.58 -1.81 -25.83
C HIS A 21 -24.92 -3.14 -25.41
N VAL A 22 -23.76 -3.40 -25.98
CA VAL A 22 -22.84 -4.39 -25.45
C VAL A 22 -22.32 -3.81 -24.15
N VAL A 23 -22.99 -4.16 -23.04
CA VAL A 23 -22.44 -3.98 -21.70
C VAL A 23 -21.28 -4.94 -21.63
N ALA A 24 -20.05 -4.41 -21.63
CA ALA A 24 -18.87 -5.22 -21.33
C ALA A 24 -19.06 -5.84 -19.95
N GLU A 25 -19.15 -7.17 -19.90
CA GLU A 25 -19.15 -7.90 -18.64
C GLU A 25 -17.89 -7.52 -17.83
N PRO A 26 -18.02 -7.26 -16.51
CA PRO A 26 -16.84 -7.03 -15.69
C PRO A 26 -15.97 -8.27 -15.76
N VAL A 27 -14.70 -8.08 -16.10
CA VAL A 27 -13.66 -9.10 -16.11
C VAL A 27 -13.77 -9.85 -14.79
N GLY A 28 -14.15 -11.11 -14.86
CA GLY A 28 -14.49 -11.93 -13.71
C GLY A 28 -13.36 -11.91 -12.70
N VAL A 29 -13.68 -11.46 -11.51
CA VAL A 29 -12.89 -11.72 -10.31
C VAL A 29 -12.78 -13.25 -10.24
N ARG A 30 -11.60 -13.77 -10.53
CA ARG A 30 -11.29 -15.19 -10.47
C ARG A 30 -11.71 -15.67 -9.08
N ALA A 31 -12.73 -16.52 -9.03
CA ALA A 31 -13.25 -17.09 -7.79
C ALA A 31 -12.08 -17.59 -6.96
N ALA A 32 -12.04 -17.21 -5.69
CA ALA A 32 -11.00 -17.61 -4.75
C ALA A 32 -10.82 -19.14 -4.79
N ALA A 33 -9.59 -19.56 -5.03
CA ALA A 33 -9.16 -20.93 -4.79
C ALA A 33 -9.50 -21.32 -3.34
N PRO A 34 -9.69 -22.63 -3.02
CA PRO A 34 -10.11 -23.09 -1.70
C PRO A 34 -9.19 -22.50 -0.64
N ALA A 35 -9.77 -21.88 0.37
CA ALA A 35 -9.18 -21.08 1.43
C ALA A 35 -7.69 -21.35 1.66
N GLU A 36 -6.81 -20.70 0.90
CA GLU A 36 -5.41 -20.59 1.28
C GLU A 36 -5.43 -20.02 2.69
N ARG A 37 -4.85 -20.77 3.63
CA ARG A 37 -4.83 -20.38 5.03
C ARG A 37 -4.29 -18.96 5.11
N TYR A 38 -5.13 -18.02 5.52
CA TYR A 38 -4.75 -16.63 5.74
C TYR A 38 -3.59 -16.57 6.73
N ARG A 39 -2.37 -16.42 6.22
CA ARG A 39 -1.12 -16.42 6.98
C ARG A 39 -0.50 -15.05 6.93
N VAL A 40 -0.38 -14.44 8.10
CA VAL A 40 0.11 -13.07 8.25
C VAL A 40 1.45 -13.07 8.97
N ALA A 41 2.40 -12.29 8.45
CA ALA A 41 3.67 -12.00 9.10
C ALA A 41 3.83 -10.49 9.30
N ALA A 42 4.71 -10.09 10.22
CA ALA A 42 5.20 -8.72 10.30
C ALA A 42 6.50 -8.59 9.50
N LEU A 43 6.60 -7.54 8.71
CA LEU A 43 7.77 -7.15 7.93
C LEU A 43 8.26 -5.79 8.39
N ILE A 44 9.49 -5.73 8.89
CA ILE A 44 10.09 -4.53 9.46
C ILE A 44 11.32 -4.15 8.59
N PRO A 45 11.20 -3.15 7.71
CA PRO A 45 12.38 -2.54 7.09
C PRO A 45 13.12 -1.73 8.16
N ALA A 46 14.42 -1.99 8.31
CA ALA A 46 15.24 -1.41 9.36
C ALA A 46 16.55 -0.85 8.81
N PHE A 47 16.91 0.35 9.25
CA PHE A 47 18.21 0.96 8.97
C PHE A 47 18.62 1.85 10.15
N ASP A 48 19.75 1.55 10.79
CA ASP A 48 20.32 2.24 11.96
C ASP A 48 19.25 2.57 13.03
N CYS A 49 18.53 1.54 13.50
CA CYS A 49 17.47 1.65 14.52
C CYS A 49 17.71 0.72 15.73
N ALA A 50 18.97 0.52 16.13
CA ALA A 50 19.36 -0.32 17.26
C ALA A 50 18.60 0.04 18.55
N ARG A 51 18.24 1.32 18.76
CA ARG A 51 17.54 1.78 19.97
C ARG A 51 16.12 1.27 20.10
N THR A 52 15.44 0.97 19.01
CA THR A 52 13.99 0.69 18.97
C THR A 52 13.66 -0.71 18.44
N ILE A 53 14.54 -1.29 17.61
CA ILE A 53 14.24 -2.51 16.86
C ILE A 53 13.80 -3.67 17.72
N ALA A 54 14.43 -3.87 18.88
CA ALA A 54 14.09 -4.99 19.76
C ALA A 54 12.66 -4.87 20.32
N ASP A 55 12.22 -3.67 20.66
CA ASP A 55 10.86 -3.44 21.18
C ASP A 55 9.82 -3.51 20.04
N VAL A 56 10.16 -3.04 18.84
CA VAL A 56 9.30 -3.18 17.66
C VAL A 56 9.08 -4.65 17.32
N VAL A 57 10.15 -5.47 17.32
CA VAL A 57 10.07 -6.91 17.07
C VAL A 57 9.19 -7.59 18.12
N ARG A 58 9.43 -7.35 19.41
CA ARG A 58 8.62 -7.93 20.50
C ARG A 58 7.16 -7.47 20.42
N GLY A 59 6.94 -6.21 20.06
CA GLY A 59 5.59 -5.67 19.83
C GLY A 59 4.87 -6.43 18.72
N ALA A 60 5.49 -6.55 17.56
CA ALA A 60 4.94 -7.24 16.39
C ALA A 60 4.69 -8.72 16.65
N ALA A 61 5.56 -9.40 17.40
CA ALA A 61 5.44 -10.80 17.77
C ALA A 61 4.21 -11.12 18.66
N ARG A 62 3.59 -10.11 19.28
CA ARG A 62 2.33 -10.30 20.02
C ARG A 62 1.13 -10.52 19.10
N SER A 63 1.19 -10.00 17.88
CA SER A 63 0.10 -10.05 16.90
C SER A 63 0.40 -10.96 15.72
N CYS A 64 1.66 -11.20 15.40
CA CYS A 64 2.10 -12.04 14.30
C CYS A 64 3.00 -13.17 14.80
N GLN A 65 2.73 -14.40 14.35
CA GLN A 65 3.55 -15.57 14.72
C GLN A 65 4.96 -15.53 14.09
N HIS A 66 5.13 -14.73 13.05
CA HIS A 66 6.40 -14.58 12.34
C HIS A 66 6.72 -13.10 12.16
N VAL A 67 7.95 -12.73 12.50
CA VAL A 67 8.48 -11.38 12.32
C VAL A 67 9.74 -11.48 11.48
N LEU A 68 9.73 -10.82 10.33
CA LEU A 68 10.86 -10.69 9.43
C LEU A 68 11.38 -9.26 9.48
N VAL A 69 12.63 -9.09 9.84
CA VAL A 69 13.35 -7.82 9.73
C VAL A 69 14.23 -7.85 8.49
N VAL A 70 14.16 -6.82 7.66
CA VAL A 70 15.12 -6.59 6.60
C VAL A 70 16.02 -5.43 7.00
N ASP A 71 17.22 -5.76 7.47
CA ASP A 71 18.26 -4.80 7.81
C ASP A 71 18.93 -4.27 6.53
N ASP A 72 18.70 -3.02 6.22
CA ASP A 72 19.14 -2.38 4.99
C ASP A 72 20.58 -1.84 5.09
N GLY A 73 21.49 -2.67 5.64
CA GLY A 73 22.91 -2.37 5.74
C GLY A 73 23.27 -1.47 6.93
N SER A 74 22.62 -1.66 8.08
CA SER A 74 22.91 -0.92 9.31
C SER A 74 24.32 -1.15 9.82
N SER A 75 24.86 -0.14 10.50
CA SER A 75 26.20 -0.17 11.13
C SER A 75 26.14 -0.20 12.67
N ASP A 76 24.97 -0.03 13.27
CA ASP A 76 24.76 0.20 14.71
C ASP A 76 24.39 -1.06 15.53
N GLY A 77 24.43 -2.26 14.92
CA GLY A 77 24.01 -3.51 15.59
C GLY A 77 22.53 -3.83 15.46
N THR A 78 21.75 -3.09 14.69
CA THR A 78 20.31 -3.32 14.46
C THR A 78 19.98 -4.79 14.16
N ALA A 79 20.73 -5.44 13.22
CA ALA A 79 20.47 -6.82 12.84
C ALA A 79 20.60 -7.81 14.00
N ASP A 80 21.62 -7.65 14.85
CA ASP A 80 21.87 -8.57 15.96
C ASP A 80 20.84 -8.40 17.07
N LEU A 81 20.44 -7.16 17.35
CA LEU A 81 19.36 -6.87 18.30
C LEU A 81 18.01 -7.40 17.82
N ALA A 82 17.74 -7.32 16.51
CA ALA A 82 16.52 -7.90 15.94
C ALA A 82 16.49 -9.43 16.09
N ARG A 83 17.62 -10.12 15.80
CA ARG A 83 17.74 -11.58 16.02
C ARG A 83 17.56 -11.96 17.49
N ALA A 84 18.23 -11.24 18.39
CA ALA A 84 18.11 -11.45 19.82
C ALA A 84 16.67 -11.24 20.34
N ALA A 85 15.90 -10.39 19.68
CA ALA A 85 14.48 -10.17 19.98
C ALA A 85 13.55 -11.24 19.37
N GLY A 86 14.07 -12.20 18.58
CA GLY A 86 13.33 -13.33 18.02
C GLY A 86 12.87 -13.17 16.57
N ALA A 87 13.36 -12.16 15.85
CA ALA A 87 13.05 -11.99 14.43
C ALA A 87 13.93 -12.86 13.51
N GLU A 88 13.36 -13.33 12.40
CA GLU A 88 14.16 -13.70 11.24
C GLU A 88 14.76 -12.41 10.64
N VAL A 89 16.04 -12.45 10.24
CA VAL A 89 16.72 -11.26 9.71
C VAL A 89 17.36 -11.55 8.36
N ILE A 90 16.97 -10.78 7.35
CA ILE A 90 17.68 -10.61 6.10
C ILE A 90 18.53 -9.36 6.22
N ARG A 91 19.79 -9.39 5.77
CA ARG A 91 20.66 -8.22 5.76
C ARG A 91 21.12 -7.91 4.34
N HIS A 92 20.95 -6.65 3.92
CA HIS A 92 21.57 -6.14 2.71
C HIS A 92 23.03 -5.75 2.98
N GLU A 93 23.90 -5.91 1.99
CA GLU A 93 25.32 -5.52 2.09
C GLU A 93 25.52 -4.02 2.28
N ARG A 94 24.55 -3.22 1.79
CA ARG A 94 24.55 -1.75 1.86
C ARG A 94 23.12 -1.22 1.85
N ASN A 95 22.95 0.03 2.25
CA ASN A 95 21.65 0.70 2.17
C ASN A 95 21.17 0.81 0.72
N ARG A 96 20.02 0.18 0.44
CA ARG A 96 19.33 0.17 -0.86
C ARG A 96 18.04 0.96 -0.81
N GLY A 97 17.58 1.30 0.39
CA GLY A 97 16.38 2.05 0.68
C GLY A 97 15.19 1.20 1.12
N LYS A 98 14.25 1.85 1.82
CA LYS A 98 13.08 1.21 2.45
C LYS A 98 12.26 0.37 1.46
N GLY A 99 12.06 0.86 0.23
CA GLY A 99 11.31 0.13 -0.80
C GLY A 99 12.01 -1.17 -1.23
N ALA A 100 13.35 -1.15 -1.34
CA ALA A 100 14.13 -2.35 -1.62
C ALA A 100 14.02 -3.37 -0.47
N ALA A 101 14.07 -2.89 0.78
CA ALA A 101 13.90 -3.74 1.96
C ALA A 101 12.49 -4.36 2.02
N LEU A 102 11.46 -3.57 1.79
CA LEU A 102 10.08 -4.07 1.72
C LEU A 102 9.93 -5.14 0.63
N ARG A 103 10.43 -4.89 -0.59
CA ARG A 103 10.35 -5.86 -1.68
C ARG A 103 11.10 -7.15 -1.36
N SER A 104 12.32 -7.06 -0.81
CA SER A 104 13.08 -8.25 -0.39
C SER A 104 12.32 -9.07 0.65
N GLY A 105 11.71 -8.42 1.62
CA GLY A 105 10.91 -9.05 2.66
C GLY A 105 9.63 -9.70 2.13
N LEU A 106 8.89 -9.00 1.26
CA LEU A 106 7.67 -9.54 0.64
C LEU A 106 7.99 -10.81 -0.19
N ILE A 107 9.06 -10.80 -0.98
CA ILE A 107 9.52 -11.97 -1.75
C ILE A 107 9.85 -13.13 -0.80
N ARG A 108 10.57 -12.87 0.29
CA ARG A 108 10.93 -13.90 1.27
C ARG A 108 9.70 -14.49 1.95
N LEU A 109 8.76 -13.66 2.39
CA LEU A 109 7.53 -14.11 3.04
C LEU A 109 6.64 -14.91 2.08
N LEU A 110 6.53 -14.49 0.81
CA LEU A 110 5.81 -15.25 -0.21
C LEU A 110 6.40 -16.65 -0.37
N ALA A 111 7.73 -16.75 -0.46
CA ALA A 111 8.43 -18.04 -0.58
C ALA A 111 8.22 -18.96 0.65
N GLN A 112 7.92 -18.39 1.82
CA GLN A 112 7.58 -19.12 3.04
C GLN A 112 6.07 -19.44 3.16
N GLY A 113 5.27 -19.07 2.15
CA GLY A 113 3.83 -19.34 2.09
C GLY A 113 2.98 -18.38 2.95
N PHE A 114 3.47 -17.19 3.28
CA PHE A 114 2.64 -16.13 3.85
C PHE A 114 1.82 -15.46 2.75
N THR A 115 0.58 -15.14 3.08
CA THR A 115 -0.37 -14.49 2.16
C THR A 115 -0.41 -12.98 2.35
N HIS A 116 -0.21 -12.52 3.58
CA HIS A 116 -0.26 -11.11 3.96
C HIS A 116 0.95 -10.72 4.81
N ALA A 117 1.34 -9.46 4.70
CA ALA A 117 2.43 -8.90 5.49
C ALA A 117 2.06 -7.52 6.04
N PHE A 118 2.16 -7.36 7.37
CA PHE A 118 2.22 -6.02 7.96
C PHE A 118 3.58 -5.39 7.65
N SER A 119 3.58 -4.21 7.06
CA SER A 119 4.73 -3.33 7.09
C SER A 119 4.68 -2.50 8.37
N VAL A 120 5.75 -2.53 9.15
CA VAL A 120 5.89 -1.78 10.42
C VAL A 120 7.23 -1.08 10.41
N ASP A 121 7.26 0.23 10.67
CA ASP A 121 8.51 0.97 10.71
C ASP A 121 9.35 0.61 11.94
N GLY A 122 10.67 0.58 11.78
CA GLY A 122 11.61 0.22 12.85
C GLY A 122 11.80 1.32 13.92
N ASP A 123 11.14 2.48 13.78
CA ASP A 123 11.26 3.64 14.67
C ASP A 123 10.41 3.56 15.96
N GLY A 124 9.55 2.56 16.07
CA GLY A 124 8.72 2.33 17.26
C GLY A 124 7.46 3.20 17.35
N GLN A 125 7.11 3.95 16.32
CA GLN A 125 5.92 4.82 16.35
C GLN A 125 4.60 4.04 16.20
N HIS A 126 4.61 2.86 15.59
CA HIS A 126 3.42 2.05 15.35
C HIS A 126 3.10 1.13 16.52
N LEU A 127 1.85 1.21 17.01
CA LEU A 127 1.38 0.39 18.11
C LEU A 127 0.93 -0.99 17.61
N ALA A 128 1.57 -2.05 18.08
CA ALA A 128 1.20 -3.42 17.72
C ALA A 128 -0.27 -3.76 18.08
N SER A 129 -0.85 -3.09 19.08
CA SER A 129 -2.27 -3.23 19.45
C SER A 129 -3.24 -2.85 18.32
N GLU A 130 -2.84 -1.99 17.39
CA GLU A 130 -3.66 -1.59 16.26
C GLU A 130 -3.69 -2.63 15.11
N MET A 131 -2.77 -3.61 15.14
CA MET A 131 -2.70 -4.66 14.11
C MET A 131 -4.00 -5.46 14.03
N GLN A 132 -4.65 -5.77 15.17
CA GLN A 132 -5.88 -6.54 15.16
C GLN A 132 -6.99 -5.83 14.41
N ARG A 133 -7.14 -4.51 14.58
CA ARG A 133 -8.15 -3.72 13.85
C ARG A 133 -7.92 -3.75 12.34
N MET A 134 -6.65 -3.69 11.92
CA MET A 134 -6.30 -3.78 10.50
C MET A 134 -6.53 -5.19 9.94
N LEU A 135 -6.32 -6.24 10.74
CA LEU A 135 -6.65 -7.62 10.39
C LEU A 135 -8.16 -7.78 10.15
N ASP A 136 -8.99 -7.20 11.01
CA ASP A 136 -10.43 -7.28 10.88
C ASP A 136 -10.91 -6.63 9.56
N VAL A 137 -10.33 -5.48 9.19
CA VAL A 137 -10.57 -4.82 7.89
C VAL A 137 -10.11 -5.71 6.73
N SER A 138 -8.93 -6.31 6.84
CA SER A 138 -8.36 -7.17 5.81
C SER A 138 -9.16 -8.47 5.65
N HIS A 139 -9.69 -9.05 6.72
CA HIS A 139 -10.58 -10.22 6.63
C HIS A 139 -11.87 -9.92 5.89
N ALA A 140 -12.40 -8.69 6.02
CA ALA A 140 -13.56 -8.24 5.26
C ALA A 140 -13.25 -7.99 3.77
N ALA A 141 -11.99 -7.68 3.43
CA ALA A 141 -11.53 -7.40 2.07
C ALA A 141 -10.14 -8.04 1.81
N PRO A 142 -10.03 -9.39 1.69
CA PRO A 142 -8.74 -10.09 1.70
C PRO A 142 -7.78 -9.72 0.54
N GLY A 143 -8.31 -9.22 -0.57
CA GLY A 143 -7.51 -8.75 -1.71
C GLY A 143 -7.09 -7.29 -1.64
N ALA A 144 -7.51 -6.55 -0.61
CA ALA A 144 -7.23 -5.13 -0.48
C ALA A 144 -5.94 -4.86 0.31
N ILE A 145 -5.27 -3.77 -0.04
CA ILE A 145 -4.22 -3.18 0.79
C ILE A 145 -4.92 -2.41 1.92
N VAL A 146 -4.53 -2.63 3.17
CA VAL A 146 -5.08 -1.85 4.29
C VAL A 146 -4.06 -0.81 4.75
N LEU A 147 -4.47 0.45 4.77
CA LEU A 147 -3.67 1.58 5.27
C LEU A 147 -4.02 1.85 6.72
N GLY A 148 -3.04 1.86 7.61
CA GLY A 148 -3.17 2.38 8.96
C GLY A 148 -3.05 3.90 8.94
N ALA A 149 -4.14 4.62 8.70
CA ALA A 149 -4.14 6.08 8.68
C ALA A 149 -3.99 6.62 10.11
N ARG A 150 -3.02 7.50 10.30
CA ARG A 150 -2.69 8.05 11.60
C ARG A 150 -3.80 8.98 12.10
N ARG A 151 -4.36 8.65 13.26
CA ARG A 151 -5.26 9.55 13.96
C ARG A 151 -4.41 10.54 14.77
N ILE A 152 -4.36 11.80 14.32
CA ILE A 152 -3.71 12.87 15.05
C ILE A 152 -4.62 13.26 16.21
N ALA A 153 -4.19 13.04 17.44
CA ALA A 153 -4.95 13.47 18.60
C ALA A 153 -4.99 15.01 18.67
N PRO A 154 -6.09 15.62 19.19
CA PRO A 154 -6.25 17.08 19.21
C PRO A 154 -5.16 17.83 19.98
N ASP A 155 -4.53 17.16 20.93
CA ASP A 155 -3.44 17.67 21.78
C ASP A 155 -2.04 17.46 21.20
N GLN A 156 -1.94 16.77 20.05
CA GLN A 156 -0.67 16.54 19.37
C GLN A 156 -0.32 17.72 18.45
N GLU A 157 0.69 18.48 18.84
CA GLU A 157 1.27 19.52 17.97
C GLU A 157 2.09 18.88 16.84
N VAL A 158 1.51 18.89 15.66
CA VAL A 158 2.26 18.58 14.42
C VAL A 158 2.70 19.91 13.82
N ALA A 159 4.01 20.08 13.66
CA ALA A 159 4.56 21.31 13.08
C ALA A 159 3.84 21.66 11.75
N PRO A 160 3.40 22.91 11.54
CA PRO A 160 2.61 23.31 10.36
C PRO A 160 3.26 22.90 9.03
N ILE A 161 4.58 22.95 8.94
CA ILE A 161 5.34 22.58 7.75
C ILE A 161 5.24 21.08 7.43
N LYS A 162 5.19 20.20 8.48
CA LYS A 162 4.99 18.76 8.28
C LYS A 162 3.56 18.47 7.83
N ARG A 163 2.59 19.18 8.37
CA ARG A 163 1.19 19.06 7.96
C ARG A 163 1.01 19.44 6.50
N PHE A 164 1.54 20.59 6.10
CA PHE A 164 1.52 21.03 4.71
C PHE A 164 2.20 20.03 3.77
N GLY A 165 3.38 19.50 4.14
CA GLY A 165 4.09 18.49 3.34
C GLY A 165 3.30 17.19 3.17
N ASN A 166 2.65 16.71 4.23
CA ASN A 166 1.79 15.53 4.17
C ASN A 166 0.55 15.77 3.29
N ASP A 167 -0.14 16.91 3.46
CA ASP A 167 -1.33 17.24 2.68
C ASP A 167 -0.99 17.40 1.19
N PHE A 168 0.15 18.00 0.90
CA PHE A 168 0.66 18.15 -0.45
C PHE A 168 0.98 16.78 -1.09
N ALA A 169 1.67 15.89 -0.37
CA ALA A 169 1.97 14.55 -0.84
C ALA A 169 0.68 13.73 -1.05
N ASN A 170 -0.27 13.82 -0.11
CA ASN A 170 -1.58 13.17 -0.22
C ASN A 170 -2.33 13.63 -1.47
N TRP A 171 -2.34 14.93 -1.75
CA TRP A 171 -3.00 15.49 -2.92
C TRP A 171 -2.40 14.95 -4.23
N TRP A 172 -1.06 14.94 -4.34
CA TRP A 172 -0.38 14.45 -5.54
C TRP A 172 -0.62 12.95 -5.79
N VAL A 173 -0.50 12.12 -4.73
CA VAL A 173 -0.74 10.68 -4.85
C VAL A 173 -2.21 10.41 -5.19
N SER A 174 -3.14 11.15 -4.56
CA SER A 174 -4.58 11.04 -4.85
C SER A 174 -4.91 11.38 -6.31
N LEU A 175 -4.31 12.46 -6.82
CA LEU A 175 -4.46 12.86 -8.23
C LEU A 175 -3.95 11.76 -9.18
N ALA A 176 -2.77 11.21 -8.92
CA ALA A 176 -2.18 10.16 -9.73
C ALA A 176 -2.94 8.83 -9.65
N ALA A 177 -3.52 8.52 -8.51
CA ALA A 177 -4.30 7.31 -8.27
C ALA A 177 -5.75 7.40 -8.78
N GLY A 178 -6.27 8.63 -8.98
CA GLY A 178 -7.68 8.85 -9.33
C GLY A 178 -8.66 8.63 -8.18
N ARG A 179 -8.18 8.61 -6.93
CA ARG A 179 -9.00 8.50 -5.72
C ARG A 179 -8.36 9.27 -4.56
N GLU A 180 -9.16 9.73 -3.63
CA GLU A 180 -8.71 10.48 -2.46
C GLU A 180 -8.08 9.56 -1.40
N PHE A 181 -6.95 9.99 -0.84
CA PHE A 181 -6.29 9.39 0.31
C PHE A 181 -6.08 10.42 1.41
N ARG A 182 -6.25 10.00 2.66
CA ARG A 182 -6.05 10.86 3.84
C ARG A 182 -4.62 10.81 4.40
N ASP A 183 -3.94 9.66 4.28
CA ASP A 183 -2.57 9.48 4.79
C ASP A 183 -1.80 8.50 3.89
N THR A 184 -1.16 9.04 2.86
CA THR A 184 -0.33 8.25 1.92
C THR A 184 1.08 8.01 2.42
N GLN A 185 1.48 8.68 3.50
CA GLN A 185 2.84 8.64 4.04
C GLN A 185 2.99 7.65 5.20
N THR A 186 1.90 7.00 5.60
CA THR A 186 1.98 5.97 6.64
C THR A 186 2.76 4.75 6.14
N GLY A 187 3.73 4.29 6.94
CA GLY A 187 4.44 3.03 6.72
C GLY A 187 3.72 1.82 7.32
N PHE A 188 2.67 2.04 8.11
CA PHE A 188 1.89 0.98 8.73
C PHE A 188 0.79 0.50 7.79
N ARG A 189 1.05 -0.62 7.14
CA ARG A 189 0.16 -1.17 6.11
C ARG A 189 0.05 -2.68 6.22
N LEU A 190 -1.06 -3.23 5.77
CA LEU A 190 -1.20 -4.66 5.55
C LEU A 190 -1.31 -4.92 4.05
N TYR A 191 -0.37 -5.66 3.52
CA TYR A 191 -0.26 -5.97 2.10
C TYR A 191 -0.71 -7.40 1.80
N PRO A 192 -1.61 -7.64 0.83
CA PRO A 192 -1.75 -8.93 0.17
C PRO A 192 -0.49 -9.16 -0.69
N ILE A 193 0.40 -10.07 -0.26
CA ILE A 193 1.79 -10.16 -0.76
C ILE A 193 1.84 -10.38 -2.27
N ALA A 194 1.14 -11.40 -2.77
CA ALA A 194 1.18 -11.74 -4.19
C ALA A 194 0.68 -10.56 -5.06
N ALA A 195 -0.49 -10.00 -4.74
CA ALA A 195 -1.04 -8.87 -5.47
C ALA A 195 -0.13 -7.62 -5.42
N THR A 196 0.53 -7.38 -4.27
CA THR A 196 1.46 -6.26 -4.13
C THR A 196 2.73 -6.45 -4.98
N LEU A 197 3.29 -7.66 -5.02
CA LEU A 197 4.46 -7.95 -5.86
C LEU A 197 4.13 -7.89 -7.35
N ASP A 198 2.93 -8.34 -7.74
CA ASP A 198 2.44 -8.29 -9.13
C ASP A 198 2.27 -6.85 -9.64
N LEU A 199 2.20 -5.85 -8.76
CA LEU A 199 2.23 -4.44 -9.18
C LEU A 199 3.53 -4.06 -9.89
N GLY A 200 4.62 -4.80 -9.66
CA GLY A 200 5.90 -4.56 -10.31
C GLY A 200 6.53 -3.21 -9.92
N VAL A 201 6.33 -2.76 -8.70
CA VAL A 201 6.87 -1.50 -8.16
C VAL A 201 8.40 -1.48 -8.28
N GLN A 202 8.94 -0.43 -8.84
CA GLN A 202 10.39 -0.29 -9.09
C GLN A 202 11.10 0.65 -8.10
N ALA A 203 10.36 1.52 -7.41
CA ALA A 203 10.93 2.45 -6.45
C ALA A 203 11.66 1.72 -5.31
N GLU A 204 12.85 2.18 -4.98
CA GLU A 204 13.69 1.53 -3.95
C GLU A 204 13.65 2.23 -2.59
N ARG A 205 13.19 3.49 -2.53
CA ARG A 205 13.16 4.30 -1.31
C ARG A 205 11.71 4.56 -0.85
N TYR A 206 11.45 5.69 -0.23
CA TYR A 206 10.11 6.07 0.28
C TYR A 206 9.03 6.19 -0.80
N GLN A 207 9.41 6.38 -2.07
CA GLN A 207 8.47 6.40 -3.19
C GLN A 207 7.74 5.07 -3.40
N PHE A 208 8.32 3.94 -2.93
CA PHE A 208 7.70 2.62 -3.04
C PHE A 208 6.26 2.63 -2.52
N GLU A 209 6.05 3.23 -1.37
CA GLU A 209 4.75 3.27 -0.70
C GLU A 209 3.71 4.07 -1.49
N SER A 210 4.13 5.17 -2.12
CA SER A 210 3.28 5.97 -3.00
C SER A 210 3.01 5.25 -4.33
N GLU A 211 4.03 4.62 -4.92
CA GLU A 211 3.92 3.88 -6.17
C GLU A 211 2.97 2.69 -6.03
N VAL A 212 3.04 1.95 -4.92
CA VAL A 212 2.09 0.87 -4.61
C VAL A 212 0.66 1.38 -4.64
N LEU A 213 0.35 2.50 -3.98
CA LEU A 213 -1.01 3.05 -3.93
C LEU A 213 -1.52 3.46 -5.31
N ILE A 214 -0.67 4.15 -6.09
CA ILE A 214 -1.04 4.59 -7.44
C ILE A 214 -1.31 3.39 -8.34
N LEU A 215 -0.43 2.40 -8.35
CA LEU A 215 -0.58 1.21 -9.20
C LEU A 215 -1.74 0.34 -8.76
N ALA A 216 -1.94 0.14 -7.44
CA ALA A 216 -3.05 -0.62 -6.91
C ALA A 216 -4.39 0.01 -7.31
N ALA A 217 -4.57 1.31 -7.10
CA ALA A 217 -5.79 2.02 -7.47
C ALA A 217 -6.08 1.90 -8.98
N ARG A 218 -5.06 2.03 -9.82
CA ARG A 218 -5.20 1.94 -11.28
C ARG A 218 -5.50 0.55 -11.80
N ARG A 219 -5.07 -0.49 -11.08
CA ARG A 219 -5.36 -1.89 -11.43
C ARG A 219 -6.62 -2.41 -10.75
N GLY A 220 -7.37 -1.56 -10.05
CA GLY A 220 -8.61 -1.93 -9.37
C GLY A 220 -8.40 -2.80 -8.14
N ILE A 221 -7.17 -2.85 -7.58
CA ILE A 221 -6.92 -3.50 -6.29
C ILE A 221 -7.55 -2.64 -5.20
N GLY A 222 -8.35 -3.25 -4.33
CA GLY A 222 -8.98 -2.57 -3.20
C GLY A 222 -7.92 -1.92 -2.29
N ILE A 223 -8.24 -0.75 -1.78
CA ILE A 223 -7.42 -0.06 -0.78
C ILE A 223 -8.37 0.38 0.32
N GLU A 224 -8.24 -0.20 1.49
CA GLU A 224 -9.03 0.11 2.66
C GLU A 224 -8.24 0.98 3.64
N THR A 225 -8.94 1.77 4.44
CA THR A 225 -8.32 2.64 5.44
C THR A 225 -8.82 2.28 6.82
N CYS A 226 -7.89 2.04 7.74
CA CYS A 226 -8.16 1.84 9.16
C CYS A 226 -7.51 2.96 9.96
N GLU A 227 -8.28 3.73 10.72
CA GLU A 227 -7.69 4.73 11.61
C GLU A 227 -6.97 4.05 12.77
N VAL A 228 -5.70 4.39 12.96
CA VAL A 228 -4.82 3.82 13.97
C VAL A 228 -4.23 4.90 14.89
N ALA A 229 -4.07 4.55 16.15
CA ALA A 229 -3.32 5.37 17.08
C ALA A 229 -1.81 5.23 16.80
N VAL A 230 -1.07 6.32 16.96
CA VAL A 230 0.38 6.37 16.77
C VAL A 230 1.03 6.99 18.00
N TYR A 231 2.13 6.40 18.42
CA TYR A 231 2.97 6.98 19.46
C TYR A 231 3.98 7.94 18.83
N TYR A 232 4.00 9.17 19.33
CA TYR A 232 5.01 10.15 18.95
C TYR A 232 5.98 10.31 20.11
N PRO A 233 7.20 9.73 20.03
CA PRO A 233 8.20 9.93 21.06
C PRO A 233 8.59 11.42 21.15
N PRO A 234 9.15 11.86 22.29
CA PRO A 234 9.74 13.18 22.42
C PRO A 234 10.74 13.49 21.28
N PRO A 235 10.92 14.76 20.90
CA PRO A 235 11.75 15.13 19.75
C PRO A 235 13.19 14.60 19.78
N ASP A 236 13.78 14.47 20.95
CA ASP A 236 15.13 13.96 21.22
C ASP A 236 15.24 12.43 21.11
N GLU A 237 14.12 11.72 21.16
CA GLU A 237 14.06 10.27 21.03
C GLU A 237 13.68 9.81 19.61
N ARG A 238 13.27 10.73 18.74
CA ARG A 238 12.78 10.40 17.39
C ARG A 238 13.92 9.95 16.49
N ILE A 239 13.80 8.76 15.94
CA ILE A 239 14.65 8.26 14.85
C ILE A 239 13.90 8.51 13.55
N SER A 240 14.44 9.34 12.66
CA SER A 240 13.86 9.59 11.34
C SER A 240 14.96 9.75 10.32
N HIS A 241 14.97 8.89 9.32
CA HIS A 241 15.86 8.95 8.16
C HIS A 241 15.19 9.57 6.93
N TYR A 242 13.96 10.09 7.11
CA TYR A 242 13.20 10.77 6.07
C TYR A 242 13.70 12.21 5.91
N ASP A 243 14.19 12.56 4.71
CA ASP A 243 14.51 13.93 4.33
C ASP A 243 13.26 14.60 3.73
N PRO A 244 12.66 15.60 4.44
CA PRO A 244 11.39 16.20 3.99
C PRO A 244 11.44 16.82 2.59
N TRP A 245 12.59 17.40 2.19
CA TRP A 245 12.73 18.03 0.89
C TRP A 245 13.06 17.03 -0.21
N LEU A 246 14.08 16.21 0.03
CA LEU A 246 14.59 15.30 -0.99
C LEU A 246 13.58 14.18 -1.30
N ASP A 247 12.95 13.62 -0.26
CA ASP A 247 11.99 12.53 -0.44
C ASP A 247 10.66 13.03 -0.97
N THR A 248 10.22 14.24 -0.59
CA THR A 248 9.04 14.88 -1.21
C THR A 248 9.29 15.17 -2.69
N CYS A 249 10.45 15.70 -3.07
CA CYS A 249 10.79 15.91 -4.48
C CYS A 249 10.79 14.58 -5.27
N ARG A 250 11.31 13.52 -4.69
CA ARG A 250 11.30 12.17 -5.32
C ARG A 250 9.87 11.66 -5.52
N ILE A 251 8.98 11.84 -4.53
CA ILE A 251 7.56 11.48 -4.66
C ILE A 251 6.93 12.26 -5.81
N ILE A 252 7.17 13.57 -5.90
CA ILE A 252 6.65 14.42 -6.99
C ILE A 252 7.14 13.91 -8.34
N VAL A 253 8.44 13.64 -8.49
CA VAL A 253 9.00 13.11 -9.74
C VAL A 253 8.35 11.78 -10.12
N THR A 254 8.14 10.90 -9.15
CA THR A 254 7.44 9.63 -9.38
C THR A 254 6.02 9.89 -9.88
N VAL A 255 5.25 10.72 -9.20
CA VAL A 255 3.87 11.06 -9.60
C VAL A 255 3.81 11.69 -10.98
N VAL A 256 4.68 12.67 -11.27
CA VAL A 256 4.75 13.33 -12.59
C VAL A 256 5.08 12.31 -13.67
N SER A 257 6.01 11.40 -13.42
CA SER A 257 6.36 10.33 -14.37
C SER A 257 5.18 9.41 -14.70
N PHE A 258 4.33 9.10 -13.73
CA PHE A 258 3.09 8.37 -13.93
C PHE A 258 2.08 9.17 -14.76
N LEU A 259 1.91 10.46 -14.46
CA LEU A 259 0.98 11.32 -15.18
C LEU A 259 1.40 11.53 -16.66
N VAL A 260 2.71 11.61 -16.93
CA VAL A 260 3.25 11.73 -18.28
C VAL A 260 3.05 10.43 -19.08
N ARG A 261 3.36 9.27 -18.48
CA ARG A 261 3.15 7.95 -19.14
C ARG A 261 1.69 7.64 -19.47
N LEU A 262 0.75 8.37 -18.90
CA LEU A 262 -0.68 8.23 -19.21
C LEU A 262 -1.13 9.00 -20.44
N ARG A 263 -0.31 9.94 -20.94
CA ARG A 263 -0.62 10.75 -22.12
C ARG A 263 -0.01 10.19 -23.41
N THR A 264 0.81 9.16 -23.26
CA THR A 264 1.42 8.41 -24.37
C THR A 264 0.79 7.03 -24.49
#